data_c3d974a0938f384e097e5b85fde197d6
#
_entry.id   c3d974a0938f384e097e5b85fde197d6
#
_cell.length_a   1.000
_cell.length_b   1.000
_cell.length_c   1.000
_cell.angle_alpha   90.00
_cell.angle_beta   90.00
_cell.angle_gamma   90.00
#
_symmetry.space_group_name_H-M   'P 1'
#
loop_
_entity.id
_entity.type
_entity.pdbx_description
1 polymer ?
#
loop_
_entity_poly.entity_id
_entity_poly.type
_entity_poly.pdbx_seq_one_letter_code
_entity_poly.pdbx_strand_id
1 'polypeptide(L)'
;MRLKITKSKNAQSLYVIRSTYENGKHSSKIVEKLGTFAELSKIHPDPIAWAKEYIQQLNLEEKASSRKVNVQFLQSQPIAKDFQSSFNIGYLFLQQIYYQLGLNKIAAEITSKYKFSYNLDSVLSRLIYSRVIFPSSKLSTFEESKKFIEPIDFELQHIYRALDVIAEEDAFIQAKLYKNSSSLSKRNDRILFYDCTNFFFESEVQSGMRQYGCSKEHRPSPIIEMGLFMDGDGIPLAFSIFPGNRNEQLSLIPLEQQIIKDFSHSKFVVCTDAGLSSMQNRKFNSTSNRAFITTQSIRKLKAHLKQWCLEPQGWRAEGYDTLFDISSLESNEAAIKKYKNITFFKERWINENGLEQKLIVTFSLKYKFYQQNIRHNQLERAKNLIENNPSQLSHPRQNDCKRFISKTTITPDGEVAKKIVYSIDEEKIANEASFDGFYAVCTNLDESAYNIAKINHSRWEIEECFRIMKTDFEARPVYLKKDNRIKSHFMTCFISLIVFRYLEKKLNFKYTSADIIKTLRSMNLNAVGDEGFIPSYTRTDLTDSLHEAFGFRTDYQIISKKDMKKIFMLTKKQ
;
A
#
# COMPACT_ATOMS: atom_id res chain seq x y z
N MET A 1 17.91 11.14 37.78
CA MET A 1 17.89 12.18 38.83
C MET A 1 16.54 12.90 38.82
N ARG A 2 16.16 13.62 39.91
CA ARG A 2 14.90 14.37 39.99
C ARG A 2 15.07 15.65 40.83
N LEU A 3 14.21 16.63 40.64
CA LEU A 3 14.19 17.88 41.39
C LEU A 3 13.59 17.64 42.78
N LYS A 4 14.27 18.14 43.82
CA LYS A 4 13.74 18.28 45.16
C LYS A 4 13.75 19.75 45.57
N ILE A 5 12.61 20.24 46.01
CA ILE A 5 12.45 21.60 46.49
C ILE A 5 12.23 21.53 48.01
N THR A 6 13.03 22.24 48.78
CA THR A 6 12.85 22.36 50.23
C THR A 6 12.49 23.81 50.58
N LYS A 7 11.51 23.99 51.44
CA LYS A 7 11.06 25.27 51.95
C LYS A 7 11.45 25.41 53.41
N SER A 8 12.09 26.51 53.78
CA SER A 8 12.30 26.96 55.17
C SER A 8 11.53 28.27 55.39
N LYS A 9 11.51 28.79 56.64
CA LYS A 9 10.78 30.03 56.97
C LYS A 9 11.17 31.23 56.06
N ASN A 10 12.44 31.29 55.62
CA ASN A 10 12.95 32.47 54.88
C ASN A 10 13.56 32.15 53.52
N ALA A 11 13.56 30.88 53.06
CA ALA A 11 14.15 30.52 51.77
C ALA A 11 13.58 29.23 51.18
N GLN A 12 13.54 29.19 49.86
CA GLN A 12 13.21 27.98 49.08
C GLN A 12 14.46 27.58 48.28
N SER A 13 14.96 26.35 48.48
CA SER A 13 16.16 25.85 47.81
C SER A 13 15.88 24.67 46.94
N LEU A 14 16.54 24.61 45.77
CA LEU A 14 16.41 23.60 44.73
C LEU A 14 17.64 22.67 44.77
N TYR A 15 17.37 21.37 44.69
CA TYR A 15 18.39 20.32 44.73
C TYR A 15 18.14 19.29 43.66
N VAL A 16 19.22 18.76 43.09
CA VAL A 16 19.21 17.55 42.28
C VAL A 16 19.39 16.36 43.23
N ILE A 17 18.44 15.41 43.25
CA ILE A 17 18.54 14.20 44.07
C ILE A 17 18.54 12.97 43.18
N ARG A 18 19.27 11.94 43.62
CA ARG A 18 19.26 10.57 43.06
C ARG A 18 18.55 9.64 44.04
N SER A 19 17.55 8.88 43.56
CA SER A 19 16.94 7.81 44.32
C SER A 19 17.86 6.57 44.30
N THR A 20 18.18 6.04 45.43
CA THR A 20 18.93 4.79 45.61
C THR A 20 18.05 3.76 46.29
N TYR A 21 18.20 2.49 45.89
CA TYR A 21 17.53 1.37 46.50
C TYR A 21 18.61 0.42 47.01
N GLU A 22 18.85 0.40 48.30
CA GLU A 22 19.85 -0.42 48.94
C GLU A 22 19.22 -1.12 50.14
N ASN A 23 19.51 -2.42 50.31
CA ASN A 23 19.06 -3.24 51.45
C ASN A 23 17.53 -3.19 51.72
N GLY A 24 16.73 -3.21 50.65
CA GLY A 24 15.25 -3.20 50.75
C GLY A 24 14.64 -1.84 51.08
N LYS A 25 15.43 -0.75 51.18
CA LYS A 25 14.93 0.58 51.51
C LYS A 25 15.19 1.57 50.39
N HIS A 26 14.17 2.38 50.09
CA HIS A 26 14.32 3.55 49.21
C HIS A 26 14.93 4.72 49.99
N SER A 27 16.05 5.23 49.48
CA SER A 27 16.67 6.46 49.99
C SER A 27 16.89 7.45 48.84
N SER A 28 17.18 8.70 49.17
CA SER A 28 17.54 9.70 48.19
C SER A 28 18.78 10.47 48.62
N LYS A 29 19.79 10.50 47.76
CA LYS A 29 21.05 11.23 48.01
C LYS A 29 21.03 12.54 47.22
N ILE A 30 21.45 13.64 47.87
CA ILE A 30 21.62 14.92 47.17
C ILE A 30 22.86 14.80 46.28
N VAL A 31 22.69 15.08 44.98
CA VAL A 31 23.76 15.07 44.00
C VAL A 31 24.34 16.47 43.89
N GLU A 32 23.47 17.49 43.85
CA GLU A 32 23.88 18.87 43.67
C GLU A 32 22.86 19.82 44.30
N LYS A 33 23.33 20.97 44.82
CA LYS A 33 22.49 22.06 45.26
C LYS A 33 22.50 23.13 44.15
N LEU A 34 21.36 23.38 43.54
CA LEU A 34 21.24 24.34 42.41
C LEU A 34 21.26 25.79 42.91
N GLY A 35 20.81 26.02 44.15
CA GLY A 35 20.77 27.37 44.74
C GLY A 35 19.41 27.64 45.40
N THR A 36 19.26 28.86 45.90
CA THR A 36 17.96 29.34 46.39
C THR A 36 17.11 29.88 45.26
N PHE A 37 15.78 29.79 45.39
CA PHE A 37 14.85 30.30 44.37
C PHE A 37 15.10 31.79 44.08
N ALA A 38 15.43 32.61 45.14
CA ALA A 38 15.71 34.04 44.99
C ALA A 38 17.02 34.31 44.23
N GLU A 39 18.05 33.50 44.39
CA GLU A 39 19.30 33.58 43.62
C GLU A 39 19.07 33.20 42.15
N LEU A 40 18.38 32.10 41.91
CA LEU A 40 18.11 31.60 40.57
C LEU A 40 17.13 32.47 39.79
N SER A 41 16.19 33.15 40.43
CA SER A 41 15.25 34.10 39.77
C SER A 41 15.97 35.36 39.24
N LYS A 42 17.20 35.64 39.69
CA LYS A 42 18.02 36.74 39.14
C LYS A 42 18.67 36.38 37.79
N ILE A 43 18.81 35.07 37.52
CA ILE A 43 19.54 34.53 36.37
C ILE A 43 18.56 33.91 35.34
N HIS A 44 17.51 33.28 35.83
CA HIS A 44 16.53 32.55 35.01
C HIS A 44 15.11 33.07 35.27
N PRO A 45 14.31 33.39 34.23
CA PRO A 45 12.93 33.87 34.39
C PRO A 45 12.02 32.86 35.12
N ASP A 46 12.23 31.55 34.93
CA ASP A 46 11.58 30.49 35.65
C ASP A 46 12.63 29.48 36.17
N PRO A 47 13.05 29.61 37.43
CA PRO A 47 14.02 28.71 38.05
C PRO A 47 13.61 27.25 38.13
N ILE A 48 12.30 26.97 38.18
CA ILE A 48 11.79 25.60 38.26
C ILE A 48 11.82 24.93 36.89
N ALA A 49 11.42 25.64 35.85
CA ALA A 49 11.49 25.12 34.48
C ALA A 49 12.95 24.86 34.07
N TRP A 50 13.85 25.84 34.34
CA TRP A 50 15.27 25.68 34.10
C TRP A 50 15.87 24.47 34.87
N ALA A 51 15.55 24.30 36.16
CA ALA A 51 16.07 23.18 36.94
C ALA A 51 15.57 21.82 36.43
N LYS A 52 14.35 21.75 35.90
CA LYS A 52 13.83 20.53 35.26
C LYS A 52 14.57 20.20 33.98
N GLU A 53 14.82 21.21 33.14
CA GLU A 53 15.55 21.06 31.89
C GLU A 53 17.01 20.66 32.13
N TYR A 54 17.69 21.31 33.09
CA TYR A 54 19.03 20.95 33.55
C TYR A 54 19.10 19.49 34.03
N ILE A 55 18.14 19.05 34.85
CA ILE A 55 18.07 17.66 35.32
C ILE A 55 17.81 16.69 34.18
N GLN A 56 17.02 17.10 33.18
CA GLN A 56 16.79 16.28 31.98
C GLN A 56 18.10 16.10 31.21
N GLN A 57 18.90 17.14 31.09
CA GLN A 57 20.21 17.10 30.44
C GLN A 57 21.19 16.23 31.22
N LEU A 58 21.29 16.38 32.55
CA LEU A 58 22.09 15.51 33.42
C LEU A 58 21.68 14.03 33.31
N ASN A 59 20.38 13.75 33.21
CA ASN A 59 19.89 12.37 33.00
C ASN A 59 20.24 11.82 31.61
N LEU A 60 20.31 12.65 30.58
CA LEU A 60 20.77 12.27 29.24
C LEU A 60 22.29 11.98 29.24
N GLU A 61 23.08 12.83 29.89
CA GLU A 61 24.54 12.63 30.06
C GLU A 61 24.85 11.39 30.90
N GLU A 62 24.12 11.15 32.00
CA GLU A 62 24.24 9.92 32.79
C GLU A 62 23.86 8.67 31.99
N LYS A 63 22.85 8.76 31.14
CA LYS A 63 22.53 7.68 30.18
C LYS A 63 23.63 7.49 29.14
N ALA A 64 24.22 8.57 28.65
CA ALA A 64 25.31 8.52 27.67
C ALA A 64 26.62 7.99 28.26
N SER A 65 26.90 8.27 29.56
CA SER A 65 28.07 7.76 30.28
C SER A 65 27.85 6.39 30.92
N SER A 66 26.64 5.81 30.77
CA SER A 66 26.22 4.63 31.49
C SER A 66 26.82 3.33 30.94
N ARG A 67 27.30 2.56 31.88
CA ARG A 67 27.70 1.14 31.81
C ARG A 67 28.44 0.70 30.54
N LYS A 68 29.73 0.73 30.59
CA LYS A 68 30.59 -0.01 29.65
C LYS A 68 30.37 -1.50 29.86
N VAL A 69 30.12 -2.23 28.79
CA VAL A 69 29.97 -3.67 28.77
C VAL A 69 31.24 -4.28 28.16
N ASN A 70 31.89 -5.18 28.87
CA ASN A 70 33.04 -5.91 28.36
C ASN A 70 32.60 -7.36 28.08
N VAL A 71 32.77 -7.80 26.84
CA VAL A 71 32.45 -9.18 26.43
C VAL A 71 33.75 -9.89 26.04
N GLN A 72 33.93 -11.10 26.58
CA GLN A 72 35.10 -11.93 26.30
C GLN A 72 34.72 -13.04 25.33
N PHE A 73 35.48 -13.22 24.27
CA PHE A 73 35.37 -14.30 23.32
C PHE A 73 36.67 -15.13 23.33
N LEU A 74 36.54 -16.46 23.32
CA LEU A 74 37.65 -17.38 23.18
C LEU A 74 37.85 -17.76 21.73
N GLN A 75 38.98 -17.39 21.13
CA GLN A 75 39.29 -17.63 19.71
C GLN A 75 39.24 -19.11 19.31
N SER A 76 39.59 -20.01 20.22
CA SER A 76 39.65 -21.45 19.99
C SER A 76 38.36 -22.21 20.29
N GLN A 77 37.32 -21.53 20.79
CA GLN A 77 36.05 -22.18 21.12
C GLN A 77 35.06 -22.04 19.95
N PRO A 78 34.64 -23.17 19.33
CA PRO A 78 33.58 -23.12 18.34
C PRO A 78 32.25 -22.70 18.95
N ILE A 79 31.38 -22.05 18.17
CA ILE A 79 30.00 -21.78 18.57
C ILE A 79 29.28 -23.09 18.88
N ALA A 80 28.38 -23.07 19.87
CA ALA A 80 27.58 -24.23 20.18
C ALA A 80 26.73 -24.69 18.99
N LYS A 81 26.58 -26.00 18.81
CA LYS A 81 25.74 -26.56 17.78
C LYS A 81 24.30 -26.07 17.97
N ASP A 82 23.64 -25.72 16.84
CA ASP A 82 22.27 -25.21 16.80
C ASP A 82 22.06 -23.85 17.52
N PHE A 83 23.14 -23.16 17.88
CA PHE A 83 23.07 -21.83 18.51
C PHE A 83 22.76 -20.75 17.46
N GLN A 84 21.57 -20.14 17.58
CA GLN A 84 21.17 -19.00 16.78
C GLN A 84 21.69 -17.70 17.42
N SER A 85 22.61 -17.03 16.73
CA SER A 85 23.22 -15.78 17.22
C SER A 85 22.58 -14.52 16.65
N SER A 86 21.94 -14.61 15.50
CA SER A 86 21.39 -13.44 14.77
C SER A 86 19.87 -13.51 14.68
N PHE A 87 19.22 -12.37 14.96
CA PHE A 87 17.76 -12.25 14.99
C PHE A 87 17.31 -11.00 14.25
N ASN A 88 16.30 -11.13 13.40
CA ASN A 88 15.66 -9.98 12.78
C ASN A 88 14.76 -9.26 13.78
N ILE A 89 14.83 -7.92 13.77
CA ILE A 89 14.00 -7.04 14.61
C ILE A 89 13.18 -6.04 13.80
N GLY A 90 13.32 -6.04 12.48
CA GLY A 90 12.54 -5.17 11.60
C GLY A 90 11.03 -5.40 11.72
N TYR A 91 10.61 -6.61 12.11
CA TYR A 91 9.20 -6.92 12.31
C TYR A 91 8.57 -6.16 13.49
N LEU A 92 9.35 -5.63 14.45
CA LEU A 92 8.83 -4.90 15.61
C LEU A 92 8.04 -3.65 15.22
N PHE A 93 8.38 -3.01 14.10
CA PHE A 93 7.62 -1.90 13.55
C PHE A 93 6.26 -2.36 13.02
N LEU A 94 6.20 -3.51 12.35
CA LEU A 94 4.95 -4.14 11.91
C LEU A 94 4.13 -4.62 13.10
N GLN A 95 4.79 -5.17 14.15
CA GLN A 95 4.16 -5.64 15.37
C GLN A 95 3.40 -4.50 16.08
N GLN A 96 3.96 -3.31 16.18
CA GLN A 96 3.28 -2.19 16.81
C GLN A 96 1.97 -1.85 16.09
N ILE A 97 1.97 -1.82 14.75
CA ILE A 97 0.77 -1.58 13.96
C ILE A 97 -0.23 -2.75 14.09
N TYR A 98 0.25 -3.98 14.08
CA TYR A 98 -0.56 -5.19 14.30
C TYR A 98 -1.38 -5.10 15.59
N TYR A 99 -0.73 -4.73 16.69
CA TYR A 99 -1.40 -4.57 17.99
C TYR A 99 -2.31 -3.33 18.03
N GLN A 100 -1.90 -2.22 17.44
CA GLN A 100 -2.73 -1.00 17.31
C GLN A 100 -4.00 -1.24 16.49
N LEU A 101 -3.95 -2.09 15.46
CA LEU A 101 -5.11 -2.54 14.69
C LEU A 101 -5.95 -3.59 15.45
N GLY A 102 -5.52 -4.02 16.64
CA GLY A 102 -6.24 -4.98 17.45
C GLY A 102 -6.32 -6.38 16.84
N LEU A 103 -5.39 -6.76 15.96
CA LEU A 103 -5.38 -8.08 15.32
C LEU A 103 -5.24 -9.21 16.34
N ASN A 104 -4.50 -8.99 17.43
CA ASN A 104 -4.45 -9.92 18.56
C ASN A 104 -5.82 -10.14 19.23
N LYS A 105 -6.65 -9.10 19.34
CA LYS A 105 -8.02 -9.23 19.88
C LYS A 105 -8.92 -9.98 18.91
N ILE A 106 -8.80 -9.69 17.60
CA ILE A 106 -9.51 -10.44 16.56
C ILE A 106 -9.16 -11.92 16.64
N ALA A 107 -7.86 -12.26 16.75
CA ALA A 107 -7.41 -13.64 16.93
C ALA A 107 -7.97 -14.28 18.20
N ALA A 108 -8.03 -13.56 19.32
CA ALA A 108 -8.61 -14.03 20.58
C ALA A 108 -10.12 -14.27 20.45
N GLU A 109 -10.87 -13.36 19.82
CA GLU A 109 -12.30 -13.53 19.56
C GLU A 109 -12.57 -14.79 18.68
N ILE A 110 -11.76 -15.02 17.65
CA ILE A 110 -11.84 -16.22 16.83
C ILE A 110 -11.52 -17.45 17.68
N THR A 111 -10.43 -17.42 18.46
CA THR A 111 -10.04 -18.54 19.32
C THR A 111 -11.16 -18.95 20.28
N SER A 112 -11.95 -18.01 20.78
CA SER A 112 -13.08 -18.29 21.66
C SER A 112 -14.22 -19.10 21.01
N LYS A 113 -14.33 -19.05 19.68
CA LYS A 113 -15.34 -19.80 18.89
C LYS A 113 -14.92 -21.24 18.61
N TYR A 114 -13.62 -21.54 18.60
CA TYR A 114 -13.05 -22.80 18.18
C TYR A 114 -12.28 -23.49 19.31
N LYS A 115 -12.32 -24.83 19.31
CA LYS A 115 -11.51 -25.64 20.24
C LYS A 115 -10.24 -26.13 19.55
N PHE A 116 -9.18 -25.34 19.61
CA PHE A 116 -7.85 -25.75 19.12
C PHE A 116 -6.76 -25.46 20.16
N SER A 117 -5.67 -26.24 20.11
CA SER A 117 -4.61 -26.27 21.12
C SER A 117 -3.42 -25.37 20.82
N TYR A 118 -3.50 -24.52 19.81
CA TYR A 118 -2.42 -23.62 19.41
C TYR A 118 -2.82 -22.15 19.54
N ASN A 119 -1.84 -21.28 19.64
CA ASN A 119 -2.04 -19.84 19.72
C ASN A 119 -2.25 -19.24 18.30
N LEU A 120 -3.49 -18.90 17.96
CA LEU A 120 -3.83 -18.32 16.65
C LEU A 120 -3.16 -16.96 16.42
N ASP A 121 -3.04 -16.14 17.48
CA ASP A 121 -2.38 -14.82 17.39
C ASP A 121 -0.90 -14.97 16.99
N SER A 122 -0.21 -15.94 17.62
CA SER A 122 1.18 -16.24 17.28
C SER A 122 1.32 -16.67 15.81
N VAL A 123 0.46 -17.55 15.31
CA VAL A 123 0.48 -17.98 13.90
C VAL A 123 0.16 -16.81 12.96
N LEU A 124 -0.92 -16.05 13.22
CA LEU A 124 -1.36 -14.96 12.37
C LEU A 124 -0.31 -13.85 12.28
N SER A 125 0.26 -13.44 13.41
CA SER A 125 1.29 -12.41 13.44
C SER A 125 2.52 -12.81 12.63
N ARG A 126 2.98 -14.05 12.76
CA ARG A 126 4.12 -14.56 11.98
C ARG A 126 3.82 -14.65 10.47
N LEU A 127 2.61 -15.06 10.10
CA LEU A 127 2.20 -15.06 8.69
C LEU A 127 2.25 -13.67 8.08
N ILE A 128 1.85 -12.63 8.84
CA ILE A 128 1.82 -11.24 8.40
C ILE A 128 3.23 -10.66 8.33
N TYR A 129 4.04 -10.79 9.40
CA TYR A 129 5.39 -10.22 9.43
C TYR A 129 6.28 -10.86 8.37
N SER A 130 6.22 -12.19 8.24
CA SER A 130 7.00 -12.89 7.22
C SER A 130 6.54 -12.56 5.80
N ARG A 131 5.24 -12.29 5.59
CA ARG A 131 4.76 -11.89 4.25
C ARG A 131 5.36 -10.56 3.81
N VAL A 132 5.62 -9.64 4.73
CA VAL A 132 6.26 -8.34 4.42
C VAL A 132 7.79 -8.49 4.31
N ILE A 133 8.42 -9.16 5.28
CA ILE A 133 9.88 -9.15 5.41
C ILE A 133 10.54 -10.28 4.61
N PHE A 134 10.01 -11.51 4.72
CA PHE A 134 10.53 -12.72 4.08
C PHE A 134 9.42 -13.45 3.32
N PRO A 135 8.90 -12.85 2.24
CA PRO A 135 7.82 -13.47 1.45
C PRO A 135 8.27 -14.82 0.90
N SER A 136 7.46 -15.86 1.18
CA SER A 136 7.83 -17.22 0.83
C SER A 136 6.64 -18.20 0.95
N SER A 137 6.89 -19.49 0.72
CA SER A 137 5.93 -20.57 0.96
C SER A 137 5.59 -20.69 2.45
N LYS A 138 4.50 -21.38 2.80
CA LYS A 138 4.11 -21.57 4.22
C LYS A 138 5.13 -22.39 5.01
N LEU A 139 5.82 -23.33 4.37
CA LEU A 139 6.92 -24.07 4.98
C LEU A 139 8.11 -23.12 5.28
N SER A 140 8.53 -22.36 4.27
CA SER A 140 9.61 -21.37 4.47
C SER A 140 9.20 -20.30 5.48
N THR A 141 7.95 -19.83 5.47
CA THR A 141 7.43 -18.88 6.47
C THR A 141 7.62 -19.41 7.90
N PHE A 142 7.39 -20.71 8.13
CA PHE A 142 7.64 -21.34 9.43
C PHE A 142 9.12 -21.27 9.81
N GLU A 143 10.03 -21.60 8.89
CA GLU A 143 11.47 -21.55 9.16
C GLU A 143 11.97 -20.10 9.30
N GLU A 144 11.54 -19.18 8.44
CA GLU A 144 11.91 -17.77 8.53
C GLU A 144 11.40 -17.09 9.80
N SER A 145 10.24 -17.50 10.32
CA SER A 145 9.69 -16.94 11.56
C SER A 145 10.52 -17.27 12.80
N LYS A 146 11.38 -18.28 12.76
CA LYS A 146 12.36 -18.59 13.81
C LYS A 146 13.50 -17.55 13.88
N LYS A 147 13.72 -16.79 12.79
CA LYS A 147 14.73 -15.72 12.75
C LYS A 147 14.29 -14.46 13.50
N PHE A 148 13.04 -14.33 13.89
CA PHE A 148 12.57 -13.23 14.70
C PHE A 148 13.04 -13.41 16.15
N ILE A 149 13.33 -12.29 16.83
CA ILE A 149 13.90 -12.35 18.18
C ILE A 149 12.94 -12.93 19.23
N GLU A 150 11.62 -12.80 19.03
CA GLU A 150 10.64 -13.48 19.88
C GLU A 150 10.40 -14.90 19.34
N PRO A 151 10.56 -15.94 20.19
CA PRO A 151 10.40 -17.32 19.77
C PRO A 151 8.95 -17.63 19.33
N ILE A 152 8.80 -18.63 18.48
CA ILE A 152 7.50 -19.20 18.09
C ILE A 152 7.05 -20.22 19.15
N ASP A 153 5.72 -20.32 19.34
CA ASP A 153 5.05 -21.27 20.26
C ASP A 153 4.10 -22.22 19.52
N PHE A 154 4.33 -22.44 18.23
CA PHE A 154 3.50 -23.28 17.36
C PHE A 154 4.35 -24.14 16.43
N GLU A 155 3.73 -25.16 15.84
CA GLU A 155 4.33 -26.06 14.86
C GLU A 155 3.84 -25.78 13.44
N LEU A 156 4.54 -26.31 12.41
CA LEU A 156 4.16 -26.15 11.01
C LEU A 156 2.71 -26.55 10.71
N GLN A 157 2.23 -27.65 11.30
CA GLN A 157 0.85 -28.10 11.11
C GLN A 157 -0.20 -27.07 11.56
N HIS A 158 0.13 -26.27 12.58
CA HIS A 158 -0.76 -25.24 13.10
C HIS A 158 -0.95 -24.09 12.11
N ILE A 159 0.05 -23.79 11.26
CA ILE A 159 -0.11 -22.83 10.16
C ILE A 159 -1.23 -23.29 9.23
N TYR A 160 -1.22 -24.55 8.77
CA TYR A 160 -2.22 -25.04 7.83
C TYR A 160 -3.63 -25.14 8.43
N ARG A 161 -3.73 -25.43 9.73
CA ARG A 161 -5.02 -25.42 10.46
C ARG A 161 -5.52 -23.98 10.65
N ALA A 162 -4.64 -23.04 10.97
CA ALA A 162 -4.99 -21.64 11.07
C ALA A 162 -5.48 -21.06 9.74
N LEU A 163 -4.89 -21.47 8.61
CA LEU A 163 -5.38 -21.04 7.30
C LEU A 163 -6.84 -21.45 7.06
N ASP A 164 -7.22 -22.66 7.46
CA ASP A 164 -8.60 -23.14 7.29
C ASP A 164 -9.58 -22.26 8.11
N VAL A 165 -9.23 -21.93 9.37
CA VAL A 165 -10.03 -21.05 10.26
C VAL A 165 -10.08 -19.58 9.73
N ILE A 166 -8.95 -19.04 9.28
CA ILE A 166 -8.88 -17.68 8.72
C ILE A 166 -9.80 -17.54 7.49
N ALA A 167 -9.96 -18.61 6.68
CA ALA A 167 -10.85 -18.60 5.54
C ALA A 167 -12.34 -18.58 5.93
N GLU A 168 -12.69 -19.28 6.99
CA GLU A 168 -14.06 -19.34 7.51
C GLU A 168 -14.48 -18.01 8.14
N GLU A 169 -13.56 -17.33 8.82
CA GLU A 169 -13.77 -16.06 9.53
C GLU A 169 -13.49 -14.82 8.66
N ASP A 170 -13.37 -14.97 7.35
CA ASP A 170 -12.98 -13.91 6.41
C ASP A 170 -13.80 -12.61 6.57
N ALA A 171 -15.13 -12.71 6.48
CA ALA A 171 -16.01 -11.54 6.59
C ALA A 171 -15.89 -10.87 7.98
N PHE A 172 -15.78 -11.68 9.04
CA PHE A 172 -15.60 -11.19 10.40
C PHE A 172 -14.27 -10.43 10.57
N ILE A 173 -13.18 -10.99 10.05
CA ILE A 173 -11.84 -10.37 10.11
C ILE A 173 -11.86 -9.02 9.38
N GLN A 174 -12.40 -8.97 8.16
CA GLN A 174 -12.46 -7.74 7.36
C GLN A 174 -13.28 -6.65 8.06
N ALA A 175 -14.47 -6.99 8.58
CA ALA A 175 -15.35 -6.04 9.28
C ALA A 175 -14.72 -5.49 10.56
N LYS A 176 -14.12 -6.36 11.38
CA LYS A 176 -13.42 -5.95 12.61
C LYS A 176 -12.20 -5.08 12.30
N LEU A 177 -11.43 -5.45 11.28
CA LEU A 177 -10.24 -4.71 10.89
C LEU A 177 -10.58 -3.31 10.37
N TYR A 178 -11.66 -3.18 9.56
CA TYR A 178 -12.18 -1.88 9.16
C TYR A 178 -12.54 -1.02 10.37
N LYS A 179 -13.35 -1.56 11.30
CA LYS A 179 -13.76 -0.86 12.52
C LYS A 179 -12.57 -0.39 13.35
N ASN A 180 -11.61 -1.28 13.58
CA ASN A 180 -10.41 -0.98 14.38
C ASN A 180 -9.51 0.04 13.67
N SER A 181 -9.36 -0.05 12.36
CA SER A 181 -8.57 0.91 11.58
C SER A 181 -9.16 2.33 11.61
N SER A 182 -10.49 2.46 11.63
CA SER A 182 -11.19 3.73 11.78
C SER A 182 -11.00 4.37 13.16
N SER A 183 -10.76 3.55 14.19
CA SER A 183 -10.41 4.01 15.53
C SER A 183 -8.95 4.42 15.66
N LEU A 184 -8.06 3.81 14.88
CA LEU A 184 -6.63 4.12 14.88
C LEU A 184 -6.33 5.47 14.20
N SER A 185 -7.01 5.75 13.10
CA SER A 185 -6.91 7.03 12.39
C SER A 185 -8.20 7.32 11.63
N LYS A 186 -8.56 8.61 11.50
CA LYS A 186 -9.68 9.00 10.65
C LYS A 186 -9.42 8.52 9.23
N ARG A 187 -10.31 7.68 8.68
CA ARG A 187 -10.25 7.19 7.31
C ARG A 187 -10.98 8.11 6.35
N ASN A 188 -10.47 8.24 5.14
CA ASN A 188 -11.16 8.93 4.05
C ASN A 188 -12.01 7.92 3.24
N ASP A 189 -12.97 7.28 3.92
CA ASP A 189 -13.80 6.22 3.38
C ASP A 189 -15.06 6.71 2.65
N ARG A 190 -15.21 8.02 2.49
CA ARG A 190 -16.24 8.61 1.62
C ARG A 190 -15.97 8.36 0.14
N ILE A 191 -14.71 8.22 -0.24
CA ILE A 191 -14.27 7.88 -1.59
C ILE A 191 -13.63 6.50 -1.53
N LEU A 192 -14.17 5.56 -2.31
CA LEU A 192 -13.68 4.20 -2.41
C LEU A 192 -13.19 3.93 -3.83
N PHE A 193 -11.94 3.55 -3.96
CA PHE A 193 -11.38 3.07 -5.21
C PHE A 193 -11.57 1.56 -5.29
N TYR A 194 -12.03 1.07 -6.44
CA TYR A 194 -12.16 -0.35 -6.70
C TYR A 194 -11.49 -0.74 -8.01
N ASP A 195 -10.72 -1.80 -7.97
CA ASP A 195 -10.12 -2.40 -9.16
C ASP A 195 -9.93 -3.92 -8.95
N CYS A 196 -9.71 -4.63 -10.05
CA CYS A 196 -9.46 -6.06 -10.07
C CYS A 196 -8.08 -6.36 -10.63
N THR A 197 -7.49 -7.44 -10.12
CA THR A 197 -6.25 -7.99 -10.68
C THR A 197 -6.24 -9.51 -10.56
N ASN A 198 -5.34 -10.16 -11.30
CA ASN A 198 -5.22 -11.62 -11.21
C ASN A 198 -3.85 -12.07 -10.71
N PHE A 199 -3.85 -13.29 -10.16
CA PHE A 199 -2.67 -13.98 -9.66
C PHE A 199 -2.61 -15.37 -10.26
N PHE A 200 -1.46 -15.78 -10.76
CA PHE A 200 -1.29 -17.06 -11.43
C PHE A 200 -0.82 -18.16 -10.47
N PHE A 201 -1.04 -19.40 -10.90
CA PHE A 201 -0.54 -20.59 -10.23
C PHE A 201 0.57 -21.23 -11.06
N GLU A 202 1.52 -21.89 -10.41
CA GLU A 202 2.53 -22.71 -11.10
C GLU A 202 1.95 -24.06 -11.62
N SER A 203 0.72 -24.37 -11.29
CA SER A 203 0.03 -25.62 -11.70
C SER A 203 -0.77 -25.40 -12.97
N GLU A 204 -0.70 -26.32 -13.91
CA GLU A 204 -1.54 -26.35 -15.12
C GLU A 204 -2.95 -26.92 -14.87
N VAL A 205 -3.19 -27.52 -13.71
CA VAL A 205 -4.47 -28.14 -13.36
C VAL A 205 -5.46 -27.10 -12.85
N GLN A 206 -6.57 -26.91 -13.59
CA GLN A 206 -7.69 -26.11 -13.11
C GLN A 206 -8.55 -26.91 -12.11
N SER A 207 -8.98 -26.26 -11.04
CA SER A 207 -9.81 -26.87 -10.00
C SER A 207 -10.37 -25.79 -9.07
N GLY A 208 -11.65 -25.82 -8.75
CA GLY A 208 -12.27 -24.85 -7.85
C GLY A 208 -12.09 -23.41 -8.32
N MET A 209 -11.45 -22.58 -7.51
CA MET A 209 -11.18 -21.16 -7.85
C MET A 209 -10.08 -20.98 -8.89
N ARG A 210 -9.19 -21.96 -9.06
CA ARG A 210 -8.12 -21.94 -10.07
C ARG A 210 -8.69 -22.27 -11.44
N GLN A 211 -8.88 -21.26 -12.29
CA GLN A 211 -9.48 -21.43 -13.61
C GLN A 211 -8.63 -20.71 -14.66
N TYR A 212 -8.61 -21.23 -15.89
CA TYR A 212 -8.05 -20.50 -17.01
C TYR A 212 -8.94 -19.28 -17.33
N GLY A 213 -8.30 -18.13 -17.52
CA GLY A 213 -8.97 -16.88 -17.79
C GLY A 213 -8.07 -15.89 -18.52
N CYS A 214 -8.48 -14.62 -18.58
CA CYS A 214 -7.72 -13.58 -19.23
C CYS A 214 -6.55 -13.12 -18.32
N SER A 215 -5.41 -13.80 -18.43
CA SER A 215 -4.22 -13.45 -17.67
C SER A 215 -3.68 -12.07 -18.08
N LYS A 216 -3.66 -11.12 -17.14
CA LYS A 216 -3.05 -9.77 -17.36
C LYS A 216 -1.55 -9.85 -17.66
N GLU A 217 -0.90 -10.98 -17.36
CA GLU A 217 0.52 -11.25 -17.61
C GLU A 217 0.75 -12.17 -18.80
N HIS A 218 -0.33 -12.56 -19.48
CA HIS A 218 -0.27 -13.46 -20.65
C HIS A 218 0.39 -14.82 -20.39
N ARG A 219 0.32 -15.31 -19.15
CA ARG A 219 0.82 -16.65 -18.78
C ARG A 219 -0.20 -17.71 -19.15
N PRO A 220 0.27 -18.90 -19.59
CA PRO A 220 -0.60 -20.03 -19.93
C PRO A 220 -1.01 -20.85 -18.69
N SER A 221 -1.09 -20.25 -17.53
CA SER A 221 -1.41 -20.93 -16.26
C SER A 221 -2.79 -20.51 -15.77
N PRO A 222 -3.49 -21.38 -15.00
CA PRO A 222 -4.70 -20.98 -14.29
C PRO A 222 -4.45 -19.78 -13.40
N ILE A 223 -5.48 -18.95 -13.26
CA ILE A 223 -5.45 -17.73 -12.47
C ILE A 223 -6.59 -17.73 -11.44
N ILE A 224 -6.48 -16.81 -10.49
CA ILE A 224 -7.56 -16.37 -9.62
C ILE A 224 -7.66 -14.85 -9.76
N GLU A 225 -8.88 -14.34 -9.74
CA GLU A 225 -9.14 -12.91 -9.76
C GLU A 225 -9.32 -12.39 -8.33
N MET A 226 -8.84 -11.17 -8.08
CA MET A 226 -9.02 -10.45 -6.81
C MET A 226 -9.56 -9.05 -7.08
N GLY A 227 -10.70 -8.74 -6.46
CA GLY A 227 -11.21 -7.38 -6.35
C GLY A 227 -10.79 -6.77 -5.02
N LEU A 228 -10.36 -5.51 -5.04
CA LEU A 228 -9.90 -4.77 -3.86
C LEU A 228 -10.64 -3.43 -3.77
N PHE A 229 -11.18 -3.11 -2.60
CA PHE A 229 -11.56 -1.77 -2.22
C PHE A 229 -10.48 -1.11 -1.37
N MET A 230 -10.22 0.16 -1.66
CA MET A 230 -9.28 1.02 -0.97
C MET A 230 -9.95 2.37 -0.69
N ASP A 231 -9.67 3.00 0.43
CA ASP A 231 -10.18 4.34 0.74
C ASP A 231 -9.36 5.46 0.06
N GLY A 232 -9.83 6.69 0.22
CA GLY A 232 -9.20 7.87 -0.37
C GLY A 232 -7.80 8.21 0.16
N ASP A 233 -7.34 7.54 1.22
CA ASP A 233 -5.98 7.67 1.80
C ASP A 233 -5.05 6.52 1.35
N GLY A 234 -5.49 5.67 0.44
CA GLY A 234 -4.71 4.54 -0.04
C GLY A 234 -4.65 3.34 0.93
N ILE A 235 -5.55 3.27 1.91
CA ILE A 235 -5.61 2.15 2.86
C ILE A 235 -6.66 1.13 2.38
N PRO A 236 -6.30 -0.16 2.23
CA PRO A 236 -7.23 -1.21 1.86
C PRO A 236 -8.41 -1.29 2.83
N LEU A 237 -9.60 -1.57 2.28
CA LEU A 237 -10.84 -1.59 3.05
C LEU A 237 -11.47 -2.98 3.06
N ALA A 238 -11.65 -3.57 1.89
CA ALA A 238 -12.21 -4.91 1.71
C ALA A 238 -11.67 -5.55 0.43
N PHE A 239 -11.67 -6.88 0.37
CA PHE A 239 -11.33 -7.62 -0.82
C PHE A 239 -12.22 -8.85 -1.00
N SER A 240 -12.30 -9.32 -2.22
CA SER A 240 -12.85 -10.65 -2.55
C SER A 240 -12.01 -11.35 -3.59
N ILE A 241 -12.02 -12.67 -3.58
CA ILE A 241 -11.43 -13.49 -4.63
C ILE A 241 -12.52 -14.29 -5.34
N PHE A 242 -12.30 -14.53 -6.61
CA PHE A 242 -13.26 -15.27 -7.45
C PHE A 242 -12.53 -16.06 -8.56
N PRO A 243 -13.21 -17.07 -9.16
CA PRO A 243 -12.57 -17.90 -10.18
C PRO A 243 -12.03 -17.10 -11.36
N GLY A 244 -10.88 -17.50 -11.88
CA GLY A 244 -10.15 -16.79 -12.94
C GLY A 244 -10.87 -16.65 -14.29
N ASN A 245 -11.93 -17.41 -14.51
CA ASN A 245 -12.80 -17.34 -15.70
C ASN A 245 -14.04 -16.44 -15.51
N ARG A 246 -14.20 -15.82 -14.35
CA ARG A 246 -15.34 -14.96 -14.05
C ARG A 246 -15.12 -13.54 -14.62
N ASN A 247 -16.18 -12.92 -15.10
CA ASN A 247 -16.14 -11.53 -15.54
C ASN A 247 -15.93 -10.58 -14.33
N GLU A 248 -14.89 -9.77 -14.37
CA GLU A 248 -14.52 -8.80 -13.32
C GLU A 248 -15.69 -7.85 -12.97
N GLN A 249 -16.53 -7.46 -13.94
CA GLN A 249 -17.67 -6.55 -13.71
C GLN A 249 -18.70 -7.09 -12.70
N LEU A 250 -18.78 -8.42 -12.54
CA LEU A 250 -19.72 -9.06 -11.63
C LEU A 250 -19.20 -9.12 -10.18
N SER A 251 -17.97 -8.70 -9.92
CA SER A 251 -17.34 -8.76 -8.59
C SER A 251 -17.64 -7.54 -7.72
N LEU A 252 -17.92 -6.39 -8.33
CA LEU A 252 -18.08 -5.11 -7.64
C LEU A 252 -19.29 -5.12 -6.68
N ILE A 253 -20.49 -5.34 -7.19
CA ILE A 253 -21.74 -5.27 -6.40
C ILE A 253 -21.76 -6.22 -5.20
N PRO A 254 -21.35 -7.50 -5.30
CA PRO A 254 -21.32 -8.37 -4.13
C PRO A 254 -20.42 -7.87 -3.00
N LEU A 255 -19.25 -7.30 -3.33
CA LEU A 255 -18.34 -6.78 -2.33
C LEU A 255 -18.85 -5.45 -1.72
N GLU A 256 -19.50 -4.59 -2.51
CA GLU A 256 -20.21 -3.40 -2.01
C GLU A 256 -21.33 -3.78 -1.04
N GLN A 257 -22.12 -4.81 -1.37
CA GLN A 257 -23.17 -5.31 -0.49
C GLN A 257 -22.59 -5.82 0.84
N GLN A 258 -21.45 -6.49 0.81
CA GLN A 258 -20.74 -6.90 2.03
C GLN A 258 -20.31 -5.67 2.86
N ILE A 259 -19.73 -4.64 2.24
CA ILE A 259 -19.34 -3.40 2.92
C ILE A 259 -20.57 -2.74 3.57
N ILE A 260 -21.68 -2.63 2.86
CA ILE A 260 -22.90 -2.03 3.37
C ILE A 260 -23.43 -2.79 4.57
N LYS A 261 -23.45 -4.13 4.49
CA LYS A 261 -24.00 -5.01 5.53
C LYS A 261 -23.09 -5.15 6.74
N ASP A 262 -21.84 -5.55 6.50
CA ASP A 262 -20.95 -6.03 7.56
C ASP A 262 -20.15 -4.88 8.19
N PHE A 263 -19.89 -3.79 7.43
CA PHE A 263 -19.16 -2.62 7.92
C PHE A 263 -20.10 -1.48 8.34
N SER A 264 -21.41 -1.60 8.07
CA SER A 264 -22.42 -0.55 8.27
C SER A 264 -22.04 0.76 7.56
N HIS A 265 -21.36 0.66 6.41
CA HIS A 265 -20.90 1.77 5.62
C HIS A 265 -21.67 1.84 4.30
N SER A 266 -22.61 2.78 4.18
CA SER A 266 -23.56 2.87 3.06
C SER A 266 -23.48 4.18 2.25
N LYS A 267 -22.64 5.14 2.67
CA LYS A 267 -22.55 6.47 2.04
C LYS A 267 -21.15 6.67 1.47
N PHE A 268 -20.95 6.31 0.21
CA PHE A 268 -19.65 6.43 -0.44
C PHE A 268 -19.76 6.70 -1.94
N VAL A 269 -18.67 7.16 -2.50
CA VAL A 269 -18.46 7.35 -3.93
C VAL A 269 -17.52 6.27 -4.42
N VAL A 270 -17.95 5.41 -5.33
CA VAL A 270 -17.09 4.37 -5.91
C VAL A 270 -16.39 4.89 -7.16
N CYS A 271 -15.08 4.82 -7.16
CA CYS A 271 -14.24 5.19 -8.30
C CYS A 271 -13.68 3.94 -8.97
N THR A 272 -14.00 3.73 -10.26
CA THR A 272 -13.60 2.55 -11.03
C THR A 272 -12.97 2.90 -12.38
N ASP A 273 -12.31 1.92 -12.98
CA ASP A 273 -11.85 2.03 -14.37
C ASP A 273 -12.98 1.75 -15.40
N ALA A 274 -12.64 1.86 -16.69
CA ALA A 274 -13.57 1.62 -17.79
C ALA A 274 -13.98 0.14 -17.91
N GLY A 275 -13.17 -0.80 -17.44
CA GLY A 275 -13.46 -2.23 -17.45
C GLY A 275 -14.59 -2.62 -16.50
N LEU A 276 -14.74 -1.88 -15.41
CA LEU A 276 -15.71 -2.12 -14.34
C LEU A 276 -16.97 -1.23 -14.46
N SER A 277 -17.08 -0.43 -15.52
CA SER A 277 -18.11 0.61 -15.72
C SER A 277 -19.41 0.10 -16.36
N SER A 278 -19.85 -1.14 -16.07
CA SER A 278 -21.12 -1.65 -16.60
C SER A 278 -22.31 -0.79 -16.19
N MET A 279 -23.35 -0.76 -17.02
CA MET A 279 -24.59 -0.03 -16.69
C MET A 279 -25.21 -0.50 -15.39
N GLN A 280 -25.11 -1.79 -15.08
CA GLN A 280 -25.59 -2.35 -13.82
C GLN A 280 -24.84 -1.79 -12.61
N ASN A 281 -23.51 -1.71 -12.68
CA ASN A 281 -22.68 -1.14 -11.62
C ASN A 281 -22.97 0.35 -11.39
N ARG A 282 -23.13 1.12 -12.49
CA ARG A 282 -23.49 2.56 -12.41
C ARG A 282 -24.87 2.74 -11.79
N LYS A 283 -25.90 1.97 -12.22
CA LYS A 283 -27.26 2.04 -11.66
C LYS A 283 -27.28 1.66 -10.19
N PHE A 284 -26.56 0.62 -9.77
CA PHE A 284 -26.45 0.25 -8.35
C PHE A 284 -25.87 1.38 -7.51
N ASN A 285 -24.86 2.08 -8.03
CA ASN A 285 -24.20 3.19 -7.35
C ASN A 285 -24.86 4.57 -7.59
N SER A 286 -26.01 4.63 -8.26
CA SER A 286 -26.82 5.83 -8.40
C SER A 286 -28.03 5.85 -7.46
N THR A 287 -28.16 4.85 -6.60
CA THR A 287 -29.29 4.73 -5.66
C THR A 287 -28.86 5.02 -4.23
N SER A 288 -29.80 5.47 -3.40
CA SER A 288 -29.58 5.81 -1.98
C SER A 288 -28.57 6.96 -1.82
N ASN A 289 -27.61 6.83 -0.92
CA ASN A 289 -26.57 7.83 -0.67
C ASN A 289 -25.24 7.49 -1.33
N ARG A 290 -25.27 6.71 -2.42
CA ARG A 290 -24.07 6.32 -3.17
C ARG A 290 -23.94 7.12 -4.44
N ALA A 291 -22.69 7.25 -4.89
CA ALA A 291 -22.35 7.83 -6.16
C ALA A 291 -21.22 7.04 -6.83
N PHE A 292 -21.02 7.30 -8.09
CA PHE A 292 -19.92 6.68 -8.85
C PHE A 292 -19.09 7.72 -9.60
N ILE A 293 -17.84 7.40 -9.80
CA ILE A 293 -16.92 8.05 -10.73
C ILE A 293 -16.31 6.92 -11.54
N THR A 294 -16.49 6.91 -12.86
CA THR A 294 -15.95 5.83 -13.69
C THR A 294 -15.32 6.36 -14.96
N THR A 295 -14.17 5.80 -15.33
CA THR A 295 -13.53 6.12 -16.59
C THR A 295 -14.45 5.75 -17.77
N GLN A 296 -14.63 6.66 -18.71
CA GLN A 296 -15.45 6.47 -19.89
C GLN A 296 -14.58 6.44 -21.15
N SER A 297 -14.66 5.37 -21.93
CA SER A 297 -14.00 5.33 -23.22
C SER A 297 -14.73 6.23 -24.21
N ILE A 298 -14.08 7.30 -24.68
CA ILE A 298 -14.63 8.22 -25.69
C ILE A 298 -14.96 7.47 -26.98
N ARG A 299 -14.14 6.51 -27.38
CA ARG A 299 -14.33 5.69 -28.58
C ARG A 299 -15.63 4.89 -28.57
N LYS A 300 -16.15 4.53 -27.38
CA LYS A 300 -17.40 3.77 -27.19
C LYS A 300 -18.65 4.66 -27.06
N LEU A 301 -18.50 5.98 -27.03
CA LEU A 301 -19.64 6.91 -26.98
C LEU A 301 -20.42 6.93 -28.30
N LYS A 302 -21.69 7.34 -28.24
CA LYS A 302 -22.51 7.61 -29.42
C LYS A 302 -21.86 8.71 -30.29
N ALA A 303 -22.08 8.70 -31.59
CA ALA A 303 -21.41 9.57 -32.55
C ALA A 303 -21.46 11.07 -32.16
N HIS A 304 -22.64 11.59 -31.80
CA HIS A 304 -22.81 12.99 -31.41
C HIS A 304 -22.06 13.38 -30.11
N LEU A 305 -21.95 12.45 -29.14
CA LEU A 305 -21.17 12.68 -27.93
C LEU A 305 -19.67 12.62 -28.22
N LYS A 306 -19.26 11.70 -29.08
CA LYS A 306 -17.87 11.59 -29.52
C LYS A 306 -17.42 12.87 -30.23
N GLN A 307 -18.25 13.41 -31.16
CA GLN A 307 -18.00 14.66 -31.85
C GLN A 307 -17.87 15.81 -30.86
N TRP A 308 -18.81 15.92 -29.88
CA TRP A 308 -18.75 16.94 -28.83
C TRP A 308 -17.48 16.82 -27.98
N CYS A 309 -17.02 15.59 -27.64
CA CYS A 309 -15.78 15.39 -26.90
C CYS A 309 -14.56 15.95 -27.62
N LEU A 310 -14.50 15.77 -28.95
CA LEU A 310 -13.35 16.14 -29.79
C LEU A 310 -13.42 17.58 -30.31
N GLU A 311 -14.54 18.28 -30.13
CA GLU A 311 -14.70 19.66 -30.56
C GLU A 311 -13.66 20.57 -29.89
N PRO A 312 -12.87 21.35 -30.67
CA PRO A 312 -11.74 22.11 -30.15
C PRO A 312 -12.14 23.31 -29.28
N GLN A 313 -13.37 23.80 -29.40
CA GLN A 313 -13.85 24.98 -28.69
C GLN A 313 -14.59 24.67 -27.39
N GLY A 314 -14.75 25.69 -26.53
CA GLY A 314 -15.56 25.63 -25.31
C GLY A 314 -14.88 24.94 -24.12
N TRP A 315 -13.56 24.88 -24.09
CA TRP A 315 -12.80 24.30 -23.00
C TRP A 315 -12.56 25.31 -21.89
N ARG A 316 -12.61 24.85 -20.65
CA ARG A 316 -12.29 25.60 -19.42
C ARG A 316 -11.01 25.06 -18.81
N ALA A 317 -10.34 25.90 -18.03
CA ALA A 317 -9.21 25.51 -17.20
C ALA A 317 -9.35 26.15 -15.82
N GLU A 318 -8.85 25.46 -14.78
CA GLU A 318 -8.90 26.01 -13.43
C GLU A 318 -8.06 27.28 -13.31
N GLY A 319 -8.61 28.29 -12.63
CA GLY A 319 -7.96 29.61 -12.48
C GLY A 319 -8.06 30.53 -13.69
N TYR A 320 -8.88 30.18 -14.70
CA TYR A 320 -9.12 31.02 -15.87
C TYR A 320 -10.63 31.20 -16.11
N ASP A 321 -11.07 32.43 -16.31
CA ASP A 321 -12.47 32.76 -16.60
C ASP A 321 -12.80 32.69 -18.10
N THR A 322 -11.80 32.52 -18.95
CA THR A 322 -11.93 32.47 -20.43
C THR A 322 -12.12 31.05 -20.93
N LEU A 323 -12.89 30.93 -22.03
CA LEU A 323 -12.99 29.68 -22.79
C LEU A 323 -11.80 29.54 -23.73
N PHE A 324 -11.30 28.33 -23.86
CA PHE A 324 -10.16 28.00 -24.72
C PHE A 324 -10.59 27.23 -25.96
N ASP A 325 -9.83 27.44 -27.03
CA ASP A 325 -9.79 26.58 -28.21
C ASP A 325 -8.49 25.75 -28.14
N ILE A 326 -8.64 24.43 -27.93
CA ILE A 326 -7.47 23.55 -27.71
C ILE A 326 -6.62 23.39 -29.00
N SER A 327 -7.14 23.71 -30.17
CA SER A 327 -6.36 23.69 -31.42
C SER A 327 -5.27 24.76 -31.45
N SER A 328 -5.47 25.87 -30.76
CA SER A 328 -4.51 26.96 -30.64
C SER A 328 -3.37 26.74 -29.64
N LEU A 329 -3.48 25.74 -28.77
CA LEU A 329 -2.52 25.50 -27.70
C LEU A 329 -1.13 25.05 -28.20
N GLU A 330 -1.05 24.56 -29.41
CA GLU A 330 0.18 24.10 -30.06
C GLU A 330 0.69 25.06 -31.16
N SER A 331 0.16 26.29 -31.21
CA SER A 331 0.48 27.26 -32.27
C SER A 331 1.96 27.66 -32.30
N ASN A 332 2.65 27.65 -31.16
CA ASN A 332 4.08 27.93 -31.04
C ASN A 332 4.65 27.36 -29.73
N GLU A 333 6.00 27.32 -29.64
CA GLU A 333 6.71 26.78 -28.45
C GLU A 333 6.36 27.52 -27.16
N ALA A 334 6.12 28.83 -27.20
CA ALA A 334 5.76 29.62 -26.02
C ALA A 334 4.37 29.20 -25.49
N ALA A 335 3.40 28.96 -26.37
CA ALA A 335 2.07 28.45 -26.03
C ALA A 335 2.17 27.03 -25.42
N ILE A 336 2.94 26.13 -26.04
CA ILE A 336 3.17 24.79 -25.51
C ILE A 336 3.77 24.87 -24.10
N LYS A 337 4.83 25.65 -23.89
CA LYS A 337 5.48 25.83 -22.57
C LYS A 337 4.51 26.36 -21.53
N LYS A 338 3.64 27.31 -21.91
CA LYS A 338 2.63 27.91 -21.02
C LYS A 338 1.56 26.92 -20.62
N TYR A 339 1.05 26.12 -21.56
CA TYR A 339 -0.14 25.29 -21.36
C TYR A 339 0.16 23.81 -21.13
N LYS A 340 1.42 23.35 -21.24
CA LYS A 340 1.81 21.93 -21.14
C LYS A 340 1.30 21.22 -19.89
N ASN A 341 1.28 21.92 -18.76
CA ASN A 341 0.90 21.34 -17.48
C ASN A 341 -0.55 21.67 -17.06
N ILE A 342 -1.30 22.37 -17.91
CA ILE A 342 -2.68 22.73 -17.64
C ILE A 342 -3.58 21.61 -18.15
N THR A 343 -4.57 21.25 -17.35
CA THR A 343 -5.64 20.33 -17.74
C THR A 343 -6.89 21.14 -18.08
N PHE A 344 -7.31 21.03 -19.31
CA PHE A 344 -8.55 21.63 -19.80
C PHE A 344 -9.69 20.65 -19.62
N PHE A 345 -10.91 21.13 -19.38
CA PHE A 345 -12.10 20.29 -19.20
C PHE A 345 -13.34 20.91 -19.80
N LYS A 346 -14.28 20.05 -20.14
CA LYS A 346 -15.67 20.41 -20.43
C LYS A 346 -16.61 19.33 -19.92
N GLU A 347 -17.82 19.70 -19.58
CA GLU A 347 -18.79 18.82 -18.95
C GLU A 347 -20.19 19.03 -19.49
N ARG A 348 -21.00 17.97 -19.47
CA ARG A 348 -22.42 18.02 -19.78
C ARG A 348 -23.15 16.86 -19.13
N TRP A 349 -24.42 17.09 -18.77
CA TRP A 349 -25.33 16.02 -18.38
C TRP A 349 -25.80 15.23 -19.60
N ILE A 350 -25.84 13.92 -19.49
CA ILE A 350 -26.30 12.98 -20.49
C ILE A 350 -27.23 11.95 -19.86
N ASN A 351 -28.21 11.47 -20.63
CA ASN A 351 -29.04 10.34 -20.25
C ASN A 351 -28.67 9.12 -21.09
N GLU A 352 -28.28 8.04 -20.44
CA GLU A 352 -27.92 6.79 -21.09
C GLU A 352 -28.72 5.64 -20.47
N ASN A 353 -29.65 5.08 -21.25
CA ASN A 353 -30.50 3.96 -20.81
C ASN A 353 -31.27 4.22 -19.49
N GLY A 354 -31.76 5.46 -19.32
CA GLY A 354 -32.50 5.90 -18.13
C GLY A 354 -31.63 6.23 -16.92
N LEU A 355 -30.30 6.30 -17.10
CA LEU A 355 -29.38 6.79 -16.10
C LEU A 355 -28.91 8.19 -16.48
N GLU A 356 -29.26 9.18 -15.63
CA GLU A 356 -28.74 10.54 -15.75
C GLU A 356 -27.34 10.61 -15.13
N GLN A 357 -26.38 11.11 -15.89
CA GLN A 357 -24.98 11.19 -15.47
C GLN A 357 -24.27 12.37 -16.14
N LYS A 358 -23.30 12.93 -15.47
CA LYS A 358 -22.42 13.98 -15.97
C LYS A 358 -21.25 13.34 -16.74
N LEU A 359 -21.10 13.65 -18.01
CA LEU A 359 -19.93 13.32 -18.81
C LEU A 359 -18.92 14.47 -18.70
N ILE A 360 -17.76 14.19 -18.17
CA ILE A 360 -16.63 15.11 -18.03
C ILE A 360 -15.53 14.63 -18.95
N VAL A 361 -15.04 15.53 -19.79
CA VAL A 361 -13.92 15.26 -20.69
C VAL A 361 -12.78 16.19 -20.34
N THR A 362 -11.60 15.66 -20.19
CA THR A 362 -10.37 16.43 -19.97
C THR A 362 -9.45 16.33 -21.17
N PHE A 363 -8.66 17.39 -21.41
CA PHE A 363 -7.60 17.44 -22.40
C PHE A 363 -6.31 17.98 -21.77
N SER A 364 -5.18 17.37 -22.13
CA SER A 364 -3.87 17.80 -21.64
C SER A 364 -2.81 17.60 -22.71
N LEU A 365 -2.01 18.65 -22.99
CA LEU A 365 -0.86 18.57 -23.91
C LEU A 365 0.19 17.57 -23.42
N LYS A 366 0.45 17.51 -22.10
CA LYS A 366 1.38 16.54 -21.52
C LYS A 366 0.95 15.10 -21.83
N TYR A 367 -0.35 14.81 -21.70
CA TYR A 367 -0.89 13.48 -21.98
C TYR A 367 -0.91 13.19 -23.49
N LYS A 368 -1.20 14.19 -24.32
CA LYS A 368 -1.13 14.08 -25.78
C LYS A 368 0.27 13.68 -26.25
N PHE A 369 1.30 14.40 -25.81
CA PHE A 369 2.70 14.10 -26.17
C PHE A 369 3.15 12.73 -25.65
N TYR A 370 2.71 12.35 -24.48
CA TYR A 370 2.99 11.01 -23.94
C TYR A 370 2.38 9.91 -24.84
N GLN A 371 1.12 10.05 -25.27
CA GLN A 371 0.47 9.08 -26.16
C GLN A 371 1.10 9.04 -27.54
N GLN A 372 1.47 10.20 -28.08
CA GLN A 372 2.21 10.29 -29.36
C GLN A 372 3.55 9.56 -29.30
N ASN A 373 4.30 9.72 -28.22
CA ASN A 373 5.57 9.04 -28.03
C ASN A 373 5.41 7.51 -27.93
N ILE A 374 4.41 7.04 -27.17
CA ILE A 374 4.09 5.61 -27.12
C ILE A 374 3.75 5.09 -28.51
N ARG A 375 2.88 5.78 -29.27
CA ARG A 375 2.49 5.36 -30.62
C ARG A 375 3.68 5.36 -31.57
N HIS A 376 4.54 6.37 -31.51
CA HIS A 376 5.76 6.43 -32.31
C HIS A 376 6.64 5.17 -32.07
N ASN A 377 6.90 4.84 -30.82
CA ASN A 377 7.69 3.65 -30.48
C ASN A 377 7.01 2.33 -30.91
N GLN A 378 5.68 2.28 -30.92
CA GLN A 378 4.93 1.12 -31.43
C GLN A 378 5.00 1.02 -32.96
N LEU A 379 4.94 2.15 -33.66
CA LEU A 379 5.07 2.19 -35.13
C LEU A 379 6.48 1.75 -35.58
N GLU A 380 7.53 2.19 -34.92
CA GLU A 380 8.88 1.73 -35.20
C GLU A 380 9.01 0.20 -35.01
N ARG A 381 8.40 -0.36 -33.94
CA ARG A 381 8.36 -1.82 -33.77
C ARG A 381 7.54 -2.52 -34.85
N ALA A 382 6.43 -1.92 -35.30
CA ALA A 382 5.61 -2.48 -36.38
C ALA A 382 6.35 -2.49 -37.71
N LYS A 383 7.06 -1.41 -38.06
CA LYS A 383 7.93 -1.34 -39.25
C LYS A 383 9.01 -2.43 -39.22
N ASN A 384 9.72 -2.53 -38.11
CA ASN A 384 10.77 -3.55 -37.91
C ASN A 384 10.22 -4.99 -38.05
N LEU A 385 8.99 -5.26 -37.61
CA LEU A 385 8.33 -6.55 -37.78
C LEU A 385 8.00 -6.86 -39.22
N ILE A 386 7.54 -5.87 -40.00
CA ILE A 386 7.25 -6.02 -41.43
C ILE A 386 8.55 -6.35 -42.18
N GLU A 387 9.63 -5.64 -41.87
CA GLU A 387 10.91 -5.76 -42.60
C GLU A 387 11.65 -7.05 -42.25
N ASN A 388 11.73 -7.41 -40.97
CA ASN A 388 12.63 -8.45 -40.49
C ASN A 388 11.95 -9.77 -40.10
N ASN A 389 10.65 -9.78 -39.74
CA ASN A 389 9.97 -10.96 -39.19
C ASN A 389 8.49 -11.09 -39.63
N PRO A 390 8.20 -11.20 -40.94
CA PRO A 390 6.79 -11.27 -41.43
C PRO A 390 6.01 -12.49 -40.95
N SER A 391 6.70 -13.57 -40.57
CA SER A 391 6.08 -14.80 -40.04
C SER A 391 5.43 -14.64 -38.66
N GLN A 392 5.82 -13.61 -37.88
CA GLN A 392 5.27 -13.34 -36.56
C GLN A 392 4.01 -12.47 -36.55
N LEU A 393 3.48 -12.11 -37.71
CA LEU A 393 2.36 -11.16 -37.88
C LEU A 393 0.96 -11.76 -37.66
N SER A 394 0.85 -13.03 -37.22
CA SER A 394 -0.43 -13.68 -36.93
C SER A 394 -1.04 -13.20 -35.61
N HIS A 395 -2.36 -12.86 -35.63
CA HIS A 395 -3.20 -12.52 -34.46
C HIS A 395 -2.81 -11.28 -33.65
N PRO A 396 -3.08 -10.06 -34.14
CA PRO A 396 -2.82 -8.82 -33.40
C PRO A 396 -3.74 -8.69 -32.18
N ARG A 397 -3.18 -8.31 -31.02
CA ARG A 397 -3.92 -7.91 -29.81
C ARG A 397 -4.21 -6.42 -29.83
N GLN A 398 -5.20 -5.96 -29.08
CA GLN A 398 -5.67 -4.56 -29.06
C GLN A 398 -4.55 -3.54 -28.78
N ASN A 399 -3.59 -3.89 -27.91
CA ASN A 399 -2.47 -3.03 -27.53
C ASN A 399 -1.15 -3.41 -28.21
N ASP A 400 -1.15 -4.36 -29.14
CA ASP A 400 0.03 -4.80 -29.88
C ASP A 400 0.34 -3.81 -31.01
N CYS A 401 1.64 -3.57 -31.27
CA CYS A 401 2.08 -2.78 -32.43
C CYS A 401 1.57 -3.35 -33.77
N LYS A 402 1.33 -4.66 -33.83
CA LYS A 402 0.73 -5.36 -34.99
C LYS A 402 -0.65 -4.83 -35.40
N ARG A 403 -1.37 -4.12 -34.49
CA ARG A 403 -2.67 -3.51 -34.81
C ARG A 403 -2.56 -2.41 -35.87
N PHE A 404 -1.38 -1.84 -36.04
CA PHE A 404 -1.09 -0.83 -37.09
C PHE A 404 -0.64 -1.44 -38.40
N ILE A 405 -0.69 -2.77 -38.54
CA ILE A 405 -0.29 -3.47 -39.75
C ILE A 405 -1.55 -3.94 -40.47
N SER A 406 -1.73 -3.49 -41.69
CA SER A 406 -2.74 -3.99 -42.61
C SER A 406 -2.18 -5.15 -43.42
N LYS A 407 -3.06 -6.10 -43.77
CA LYS A 407 -2.77 -7.27 -44.57
C LYS A 407 -3.59 -7.21 -45.87
N THR A 408 -2.94 -7.07 -47.00
CA THR A 408 -3.60 -7.06 -48.31
C THR A 408 -3.31 -8.35 -49.04
N THR A 409 -4.38 -9.02 -49.49
CA THR A 409 -4.32 -10.29 -50.24
C THR A 409 -4.85 -10.16 -51.65
N ILE A 410 -5.23 -8.92 -52.07
CA ILE A 410 -5.79 -8.60 -53.39
C ILE A 410 -4.88 -7.59 -54.05
N THR A 411 -4.65 -7.77 -55.36
CA THR A 411 -3.93 -6.78 -56.18
C THR A 411 -4.80 -5.54 -56.42
N PRO A 412 -4.24 -4.37 -56.81
CA PRO A 412 -5.01 -3.19 -57.18
C PRO A 412 -6.07 -3.47 -58.27
N ASP A 413 -5.84 -4.45 -59.13
CA ASP A 413 -6.73 -4.86 -60.20
C ASP A 413 -7.84 -5.81 -59.78
N GLY A 414 -7.94 -6.12 -58.45
CA GLY A 414 -9.02 -6.96 -57.89
C GLY A 414 -8.75 -8.46 -57.93
N GLU A 415 -7.58 -8.92 -58.37
CA GLU A 415 -7.22 -10.33 -58.39
C GLU A 415 -6.63 -10.78 -57.04
N VAL A 416 -6.80 -12.07 -56.68
CA VAL A 416 -6.22 -12.66 -55.48
C VAL A 416 -4.70 -12.73 -55.59
N ALA A 417 -4.00 -11.97 -54.74
CA ALA A 417 -2.55 -11.94 -54.75
C ALA A 417 -1.93 -13.30 -54.32
N LYS A 418 -0.97 -13.78 -55.11
CA LYS A 418 -0.17 -14.98 -54.75
C LYS A 418 0.70 -14.75 -53.52
N LYS A 419 0.92 -13.51 -53.11
CA LYS A 419 1.77 -13.14 -51.98
C LYS A 419 1.02 -12.13 -51.08
N ILE A 420 1.06 -12.37 -49.78
CA ILE A 420 0.52 -11.45 -48.80
C ILE A 420 1.44 -10.23 -48.70
N VAL A 421 0.87 -9.04 -48.80
CA VAL A 421 1.57 -7.77 -48.61
C VAL A 421 1.14 -7.17 -47.25
N TYR A 422 2.11 -6.82 -46.43
CA TYR A 422 1.91 -6.12 -45.17
C TYR A 422 2.33 -4.66 -45.34
N SER A 423 1.49 -3.74 -44.88
CA SER A 423 1.76 -2.30 -44.91
C SER A 423 1.30 -1.65 -43.60
N ILE A 424 1.78 -0.46 -43.33
CA ILE A 424 1.30 0.35 -42.20
C ILE A 424 -0.09 0.92 -42.54
N ASP A 425 -1.01 0.84 -41.59
CA ASP A 425 -2.38 1.30 -41.65
C ASP A 425 -2.47 2.78 -41.21
N GLU A 426 -2.25 3.70 -42.14
CA GLU A 426 -2.24 5.14 -41.89
C GLU A 426 -3.61 5.68 -41.42
N GLU A 427 -4.71 5.11 -41.90
CA GLU A 427 -6.07 5.50 -41.50
C GLU A 427 -6.28 5.19 -40.01
N LYS A 428 -5.85 4.02 -39.58
CA LYS A 428 -5.94 3.61 -38.19
C LYS A 428 -5.07 4.44 -37.28
N ILE A 429 -3.88 4.83 -37.74
CA ILE A 429 -2.99 5.74 -37.02
C ILE A 429 -3.67 7.09 -36.82
N ALA A 430 -4.21 7.68 -37.89
CA ALA A 430 -4.91 8.95 -37.85
C ALA A 430 -6.12 8.92 -36.93
N ASN A 431 -6.90 7.84 -36.99
CA ASN A 431 -8.05 7.64 -36.12
C ASN A 431 -7.62 7.52 -34.64
N GLU A 432 -6.57 6.78 -34.31
CA GLU A 432 -6.06 6.75 -32.93
C GLU A 432 -5.50 8.09 -32.48
N ALA A 433 -4.82 8.82 -33.36
CA ALA A 433 -4.24 10.13 -33.07
C ALA A 433 -5.29 11.21 -32.75
N SER A 434 -6.48 11.11 -33.29
CA SER A 434 -7.56 12.06 -33.01
C SER A 434 -8.03 12.07 -31.56
N PHE A 435 -7.71 11.02 -30.79
CA PHE A 435 -8.06 10.89 -29.37
C PHE A 435 -6.90 11.24 -28.43
N ASP A 436 -5.75 11.69 -28.94
CA ASP A 436 -4.60 11.99 -28.11
C ASP A 436 -4.83 13.19 -27.20
N GLY A 437 -4.46 13.03 -25.94
CA GLY A 437 -4.62 14.05 -24.91
C GLY A 437 -5.98 14.06 -24.25
N PHE A 438 -6.96 13.33 -24.79
CA PHE A 438 -8.32 13.29 -24.26
C PHE A 438 -8.50 12.15 -23.26
N TYR A 439 -9.25 12.44 -22.19
CA TYR A 439 -9.67 11.48 -21.20
C TYR A 439 -11.10 11.80 -20.74
N ALA A 440 -11.92 10.80 -20.49
CA ALA A 440 -13.30 11.04 -20.08
C ALA A 440 -13.71 10.22 -18.85
N VAL A 441 -14.60 10.82 -18.06
CA VAL A 441 -15.16 10.26 -16.84
C VAL A 441 -16.67 10.48 -16.84
N CYS A 442 -17.43 9.51 -16.33
CA CYS A 442 -18.84 9.65 -16.02
C CYS A 442 -19.07 9.61 -14.52
N THR A 443 -20.01 10.44 -14.03
CA THR A 443 -20.38 10.48 -12.62
C THR A 443 -21.85 10.93 -12.48
N ASN A 444 -22.50 10.54 -11.37
CA ASN A 444 -23.81 11.10 -10.96
C ASN A 444 -23.67 12.21 -9.90
N LEU A 445 -22.44 12.62 -9.57
CA LEU A 445 -22.19 13.72 -8.64
C LEU A 445 -22.34 15.07 -9.36
N ASP A 446 -23.00 16.01 -8.68
CA ASP A 446 -22.99 17.41 -9.07
C ASP A 446 -21.85 18.16 -8.37
N GLU A 447 -20.63 17.80 -8.75
CA GLU A 447 -19.37 18.33 -8.25
C GLU A 447 -18.57 18.91 -9.43
N SER A 448 -17.60 19.79 -9.17
CA SER A 448 -16.80 20.39 -10.23
C SER A 448 -16.03 19.35 -11.04
N ALA A 449 -15.91 19.55 -12.35
CA ALA A 449 -15.14 18.67 -13.23
C ALA A 449 -13.69 18.49 -12.76
N TYR A 450 -13.10 19.55 -12.21
CA TYR A 450 -11.75 19.51 -11.65
C TYR A 450 -11.63 18.55 -10.47
N ASN A 451 -12.53 18.66 -9.48
CA ASN A 451 -12.53 17.78 -8.31
C ASN A 451 -12.76 16.33 -8.71
N ILE A 452 -13.70 16.05 -9.63
CA ILE A 452 -13.95 14.71 -10.14
C ILE A 452 -12.71 14.14 -10.86
N ALA A 453 -12.06 14.93 -11.71
CA ALA A 453 -10.85 14.52 -12.40
C ALA A 453 -9.70 14.24 -11.42
N LYS A 454 -9.54 15.06 -10.37
CA LYS A 454 -8.56 14.88 -9.31
C LYS A 454 -8.80 13.58 -8.52
N ILE A 455 -10.05 13.31 -8.12
CA ILE A 455 -10.41 12.06 -7.44
C ILE A 455 -10.08 10.87 -8.34
N ASN A 456 -10.51 10.90 -9.60
CA ASN A 456 -10.24 9.80 -10.53
C ASN A 456 -8.73 9.58 -10.77
N HIS A 457 -7.93 10.64 -10.76
CA HIS A 457 -6.48 10.53 -10.89
C HIS A 457 -5.85 9.78 -9.71
N SER A 458 -6.35 9.94 -8.48
CA SER A 458 -5.83 9.23 -7.29
C SER A 458 -6.05 7.72 -7.32
N ARG A 459 -6.78 7.18 -8.30
CA ARG A 459 -6.97 5.75 -8.51
C ARG A 459 -5.67 4.97 -8.72
N TRP A 460 -4.57 5.62 -9.15
CA TRP A 460 -3.26 4.97 -9.32
C TRP A 460 -2.76 4.29 -8.03
N GLU A 461 -3.20 4.73 -6.86
CA GLU A 461 -2.78 4.14 -5.58
C GLU A 461 -3.26 2.68 -5.40
N ILE A 462 -4.38 2.28 -6.04
CA ILE A 462 -4.81 0.89 -6.00
C ILE A 462 -3.91 -0.01 -6.86
N GLU A 463 -3.38 0.54 -7.97
CA GLU A 463 -2.40 -0.14 -8.81
C GLU A 463 -1.09 -0.36 -8.03
N GLU A 464 -0.69 0.61 -7.21
CA GLU A 464 0.44 0.50 -6.30
C GLU A 464 0.20 -0.58 -5.23
N CYS A 465 -0.99 -0.66 -4.64
CA CYS A 465 -1.37 -1.74 -3.72
C CYS A 465 -1.20 -3.12 -4.39
N PHE A 466 -1.65 -3.27 -5.63
CA PHE A 466 -1.46 -4.52 -6.38
C PHE A 466 0.00 -4.79 -6.72
N ARG A 467 0.78 -3.75 -7.03
CA ARG A 467 2.22 -3.88 -7.28
C ARG A 467 2.94 -4.40 -6.03
N ILE A 468 2.67 -3.81 -4.86
CA ILE A 468 3.21 -4.26 -3.57
C ILE A 468 2.87 -5.73 -3.32
N MET A 469 1.60 -6.12 -3.48
CA MET A 469 1.18 -7.51 -3.28
C MET A 469 1.88 -8.48 -4.24
N LYS A 470 1.99 -8.12 -5.52
CA LYS A 470 2.55 -8.99 -6.56
C LYS A 470 4.06 -9.09 -6.51
N THR A 471 4.74 -7.97 -6.27
CA THR A 471 6.21 -7.85 -6.38
C THR A 471 6.88 -7.92 -5.02
N ASP A 472 6.46 -7.06 -4.07
CA ASP A 472 7.15 -6.94 -2.80
C ASP A 472 6.77 -8.06 -1.82
N PHE A 473 5.49 -8.47 -1.83
CA PHE A 473 4.99 -9.56 -0.98
C PHE A 473 5.00 -10.93 -1.67
N GLU A 474 5.39 -11.01 -2.94
CA GLU A 474 5.43 -12.26 -3.69
C GLU A 474 4.15 -13.10 -3.50
N ALA A 475 2.96 -12.43 -3.58
CA ALA A 475 1.69 -13.14 -3.45
C ALA A 475 1.44 -14.14 -4.59
N ARG A 476 2.27 -14.13 -5.61
CA ARG A 476 2.32 -15.04 -6.75
C ARG A 476 3.75 -15.53 -7.02
N PRO A 477 3.92 -16.74 -7.53
CA PRO A 477 2.91 -17.75 -7.81
C PRO A 477 2.26 -18.30 -6.55
N VAL A 478 0.99 -18.74 -6.66
CA VAL A 478 0.25 -19.34 -5.54
C VAL A 478 0.50 -20.85 -5.51
N TYR A 479 1.06 -21.35 -4.42
CA TYR A 479 1.42 -22.76 -4.26
C TYR A 479 0.35 -23.62 -3.55
N LEU A 480 -0.70 -23.00 -3.03
CA LEU A 480 -1.77 -23.69 -2.30
C LEU A 480 -2.79 -24.30 -3.27
N LYS A 481 -3.35 -25.48 -2.87
CA LYS A 481 -4.27 -26.26 -3.73
C LYS A 481 -5.73 -26.15 -3.29
N LYS A 482 -6.01 -26.09 -1.97
CA LYS A 482 -7.37 -26.01 -1.42
C LYS A 482 -7.90 -24.59 -1.47
N ASP A 483 -9.14 -24.40 -1.91
CA ASP A 483 -9.77 -23.08 -2.07
C ASP A 483 -9.77 -22.27 -0.76
N ASN A 484 -10.10 -22.88 0.39
CA ASN A 484 -10.04 -22.21 1.68
C ASN A 484 -8.62 -21.69 2.00
N ARG A 485 -7.59 -22.49 1.73
CA ARG A 485 -6.20 -22.08 1.97
C ARG A 485 -5.72 -21.01 1.00
N ILE A 486 -6.22 -21.02 -0.25
CA ILE A 486 -6.01 -19.95 -1.22
C ILE A 486 -6.64 -18.66 -0.69
N LYS A 487 -7.90 -18.73 -0.22
CA LYS A 487 -8.60 -17.60 0.39
C LYS A 487 -7.81 -16.99 1.57
N SER A 488 -7.32 -17.83 2.47
CA SER A 488 -6.49 -17.39 3.61
C SER A 488 -5.14 -16.82 3.23
N HIS A 489 -4.55 -17.31 2.15
CA HIS A 489 -3.34 -16.71 1.60
C HIS A 489 -3.57 -15.25 1.19
N PHE A 490 -4.64 -14.98 0.46
CA PHE A 490 -5.00 -13.62 0.07
C PHE A 490 -5.46 -12.77 1.26
N MET A 491 -6.13 -13.36 2.26
CA MET A 491 -6.42 -12.68 3.53
C MET A 491 -5.13 -12.27 4.25
N THR A 492 -4.15 -13.16 4.31
CA THR A 492 -2.83 -12.83 4.90
C THR A 492 -2.16 -11.68 4.13
N CYS A 493 -2.17 -11.72 2.79
CA CYS A 493 -1.63 -10.64 1.96
C CYS A 493 -2.37 -9.32 2.16
N PHE A 494 -3.70 -9.36 2.25
CA PHE A 494 -4.55 -8.20 2.50
C PHE A 494 -4.27 -7.55 3.85
N ILE A 495 -4.20 -8.35 4.94
CA ILE A 495 -3.86 -7.82 6.27
C ILE A 495 -2.43 -7.26 6.26
N SER A 496 -1.48 -7.96 5.65
CA SER A 496 -0.10 -7.49 5.51
C SER A 496 -0.03 -6.15 4.76
N LEU A 497 -0.85 -5.98 3.72
CA LEU A 497 -0.94 -4.74 2.96
C LEU A 497 -1.48 -3.60 3.85
N ILE A 498 -2.53 -3.83 4.64
CA ILE A 498 -3.05 -2.82 5.57
C ILE A 498 -1.98 -2.42 6.57
N VAL A 499 -1.32 -3.38 7.23
CA VAL A 499 -0.24 -3.12 8.20
C VAL A 499 0.88 -2.31 7.54
N PHE A 500 1.26 -2.67 6.32
CA PHE A 500 2.32 -1.99 5.58
C PHE A 500 1.92 -0.57 5.14
N ARG A 501 0.71 -0.37 4.63
CA ARG A 501 0.20 0.97 4.27
C ARG A 501 0.13 1.90 5.46
N TYR A 502 -0.21 1.39 6.67
CA TYR A 502 -0.12 2.18 7.90
C TYR A 502 1.33 2.51 8.29
N LEU A 503 2.29 1.62 8.02
CA LEU A 503 3.71 1.92 8.20
C LEU A 503 4.17 3.05 7.25
N GLU A 504 3.83 2.97 5.96
CA GLU A 504 4.10 4.03 4.99
C GLU A 504 3.45 5.36 5.41
N LYS A 505 2.20 5.33 5.90
CA LYS A 505 1.49 6.51 6.41
C LYS A 505 2.21 7.13 7.62
N LYS A 506 2.71 6.32 8.56
CA LYS A 506 3.53 6.80 9.69
C LYS A 506 4.87 7.42 9.24
N LEU A 507 5.41 7.00 8.12
CA LEU A 507 6.60 7.58 7.48
C LEU A 507 6.25 8.71 6.49
N ASN A 508 4.99 9.19 6.49
CA ASN A 508 4.48 10.23 5.58
C ASN A 508 4.73 9.92 4.10
N PHE A 509 4.73 8.65 3.70
CA PHE A 509 4.98 8.18 2.33
C PHE A 509 6.30 8.71 1.71
N LYS A 510 7.30 8.99 2.56
CA LYS A 510 8.58 9.60 2.15
C LYS A 510 9.50 8.60 1.42
N TYR A 511 9.34 7.32 1.67
CA TYR A 511 10.24 6.25 1.19
C TYR A 511 9.49 5.26 0.30
N THR A 512 10.19 4.62 -0.62
CA THR A 512 9.59 3.58 -1.47
C THR A 512 9.33 2.30 -0.68
N SER A 513 8.33 1.51 -1.07
CA SER A 513 8.04 0.21 -0.45
C SER A 513 9.25 -0.73 -0.47
N ALA A 514 9.99 -0.74 -1.59
CA ALA A 514 11.19 -1.56 -1.75
C ALA A 514 12.29 -1.17 -0.73
N ASP A 515 12.54 0.13 -0.51
CA ASP A 515 13.53 0.61 0.45
C ASP A 515 13.13 0.27 1.88
N ILE A 516 11.85 0.46 2.22
CA ILE A 516 11.32 0.12 3.55
C ILE A 516 11.51 -1.38 3.82
N ILE A 517 11.04 -2.25 2.92
CA ILE A 517 11.11 -3.71 3.10
C ILE A 517 12.57 -4.17 3.16
N LYS A 518 13.44 -3.66 2.28
CA LYS A 518 14.87 -3.95 2.30
C LYS A 518 15.50 -3.57 3.65
N THR A 519 15.14 -2.41 4.19
CA THR A 519 15.63 -1.94 5.49
C THR A 519 15.13 -2.85 6.62
N LEU A 520 13.81 -3.13 6.71
CA LEU A 520 13.25 -4.03 7.72
C LEU A 520 13.89 -5.43 7.67
N ARG A 521 14.19 -5.94 6.48
CA ARG A 521 14.87 -7.23 6.27
C ARG A 521 16.30 -7.22 6.77
N SER A 522 17.01 -6.12 6.62
CA SER A 522 18.42 -5.98 7.05
C SER A 522 18.58 -5.70 8.54
N MET A 523 17.53 -5.27 9.24
CA MET A 523 17.61 -4.92 10.67
C MET A 523 17.75 -6.16 11.54
N ASN A 524 18.99 -6.57 11.78
CA ASN A 524 19.33 -7.72 12.60
C ASN A 524 20.07 -7.30 13.88
N LEU A 525 19.91 -8.08 14.93
CA LEU A 525 20.67 -8.01 16.17
C LEU A 525 21.45 -9.30 16.38
N ASN A 526 22.69 -9.18 16.79
CA ASN A 526 23.51 -10.32 17.20
C ASN A 526 23.49 -10.44 18.74
N ALA A 527 23.16 -11.63 19.24
CA ALA A 527 23.21 -11.93 20.67
C ALA A 527 24.67 -11.96 21.17
N VAL A 528 24.92 -11.34 22.31
CA VAL A 528 26.23 -11.27 22.92
C VAL A 528 26.15 -11.82 24.36
N GLY A 529 26.27 -13.11 24.45
CA GLY A 529 26.19 -13.84 25.74
C GLY A 529 24.94 -13.45 26.53
N ASP A 530 25.15 -13.16 27.82
CA ASP A 530 24.08 -12.70 28.72
C ASP A 530 23.92 -11.17 28.75
N GLU A 531 24.80 -10.42 28.12
CA GLU A 531 24.83 -8.96 28.20
C GLU A 531 23.75 -8.28 27.34
N GLY A 532 23.33 -8.92 26.26
CA GLY A 532 22.27 -8.38 25.40
C GLY A 532 22.51 -8.59 23.91
N PHE A 533 22.26 -7.55 23.13
CA PHE A 533 22.25 -7.62 21.66
C PHE A 533 23.01 -6.44 21.05
N ILE A 534 23.77 -6.68 19.99
CA ILE A 534 24.48 -5.66 19.21
C ILE A 534 23.80 -5.55 17.83
N PRO A 535 23.42 -4.33 17.40
CA PRO A 535 22.90 -4.10 16.03
C PRO A 535 23.95 -4.47 14.98
N SER A 536 23.53 -5.22 13.94
CA SER A 536 24.37 -5.58 12.78
C SER A 536 23.85 -5.00 11.47
N TYR A 537 23.13 -3.88 11.54
CA TYR A 537 22.62 -3.14 10.39
C TYR A 537 23.16 -1.70 10.34
N THR A 538 23.12 -1.08 9.17
CA THR A 538 23.56 0.29 8.99
C THR A 538 22.47 1.27 9.41
N ARG A 539 22.83 2.26 10.24
CA ARG A 539 21.95 3.39 10.56
C ARG A 539 21.87 4.33 9.37
N THR A 540 20.65 4.67 8.96
CA THR A 540 20.33 5.55 7.82
C THR A 540 19.20 6.50 8.21
N ASP A 541 18.91 7.52 7.35
CA ASP A 541 17.77 8.42 7.55
C ASP A 541 16.44 7.65 7.65
N LEU A 542 16.29 6.54 6.92
CA LEU A 542 15.11 5.70 7.01
C LEU A 542 15.02 4.97 8.36
N THR A 543 16.12 4.42 8.89
CA THR A 543 16.10 3.80 10.21
C THR A 543 15.84 4.82 11.32
N ASP A 544 16.36 6.04 11.20
CA ASP A 544 16.06 7.12 12.12
C ASP A 544 14.58 7.51 12.07
N SER A 545 14.02 7.67 10.86
CA SER A 545 12.60 7.96 10.67
C SER A 545 11.70 6.86 11.25
N LEU A 546 12.07 5.59 11.11
CA LEU A 546 11.37 4.47 11.74
C LEU A 546 11.39 4.59 13.27
N HIS A 547 12.56 4.80 13.87
CA HIS A 547 12.70 4.92 15.31
C HIS A 547 11.90 6.11 15.88
N GLU A 548 11.92 7.25 15.20
CA GLU A 548 11.17 8.45 15.58
C GLU A 548 9.66 8.23 15.48
N ALA A 549 9.18 7.69 14.36
CA ALA A 549 7.76 7.48 14.11
C ALA A 549 7.14 6.44 15.07
N PHE A 550 7.93 5.47 15.56
CA PHE A 550 7.45 4.37 16.40
C PHE A 550 7.82 4.51 17.89
N GLY A 551 8.65 5.48 18.24
CA GLY A 551 8.96 5.85 19.64
C GLY A 551 9.82 4.83 20.38
N PHE A 552 10.59 3.99 19.69
CA PHE A 552 11.60 3.12 20.28
C PHE A 552 12.84 3.04 19.40
N ARG A 553 14.01 2.72 20.00
CA ARG A 553 15.27 2.63 19.25
C ARG A 553 15.94 1.28 19.46
N THR A 554 16.51 0.76 18.38
CA THR A 554 17.24 -0.52 18.34
C THR A 554 18.66 -0.35 17.78
N ASP A 555 19.16 0.88 17.69
CA ASP A 555 20.46 1.26 17.10
C ASP A 555 21.49 1.74 18.13
N TYR A 556 21.30 1.39 19.40
CA TYR A 556 22.34 1.57 20.42
C TYR A 556 23.47 0.56 20.25
N GLN A 557 24.71 0.92 20.58
CA GLN A 557 25.88 0.01 20.47
C GLN A 557 25.65 -1.35 21.12
N ILE A 558 24.91 -1.39 22.22
CA ILE A 558 24.41 -2.61 22.86
C ILE A 558 23.02 -2.37 23.46
N ILE A 559 22.13 -3.31 23.31
CA ILE A 559 20.77 -3.29 23.86
C ILE A 559 20.69 -4.38 24.92
N SER A 560 20.48 -4.01 26.16
CA SER A 560 20.36 -4.99 27.24
C SER A 560 19.10 -5.86 27.07
N LYS A 561 19.11 -7.10 27.59
CA LYS A 561 17.91 -7.97 27.63
C LYS A 561 16.72 -7.27 28.32
N LYS A 562 16.98 -6.39 29.29
CA LYS A 562 15.94 -5.59 29.98
C LYS A 562 15.33 -4.54 29.08
N ASP A 563 16.14 -3.84 28.30
CA ASP A 563 15.63 -2.82 27.37
C ASP A 563 14.91 -3.45 26.19
N MET A 564 15.36 -4.60 25.70
CA MET A 564 14.64 -5.38 24.70
C MET A 564 13.24 -5.80 25.19
N LYS A 565 13.11 -6.24 26.46
CA LYS A 565 11.78 -6.52 27.05
C LYS A 565 10.89 -5.28 27.08
N LYS A 566 11.44 -4.08 27.35
CA LYS A 566 10.65 -2.82 27.28
C LYS A 566 10.18 -2.54 25.86
N ILE A 567 11.03 -2.76 24.85
CA ILE A 567 10.66 -2.60 23.44
C ILE A 567 9.50 -3.55 23.10
N PHE A 568 9.57 -4.83 23.48
CA PHE A 568 8.46 -5.78 23.28
C PHE A 568 7.16 -5.33 23.94
N MET A 569 7.22 -4.80 25.17
CA MET A 569 6.03 -4.26 25.83
C MET A 569 5.47 -3.04 25.10
N LEU A 570 6.34 -2.19 24.57
CA LEU A 570 5.96 -0.97 23.88
C LEU A 570 5.33 -1.28 22.50
N THR A 571 5.89 -2.22 21.76
CA THR A 571 5.36 -2.64 20.47
C THR A 571 4.04 -3.42 20.57
N LYS A 572 3.71 -3.98 21.74
CA LYS A 572 2.44 -4.66 22.02
C LYS A 572 1.41 -3.77 22.73
N LYS A 573 1.74 -2.50 22.98
CA LYS A 573 0.81 -1.54 23.57
C LYS A 573 -0.24 -1.14 22.53
N GLN A 574 -1.51 -1.17 22.99
CA GLN A 574 -2.69 -0.79 22.21
C GLN A 574 -3.01 0.69 22.37
#